data_55688039e905b6ee3850196ec1c7e2b8
#
_entry.id   55688039e905b6ee3850196ec1c7e2b8
#
_cell.length_a   1.000
_cell.length_b   1.000
_cell.length_c   1.000
_cell.angle_alpha   90.00
_cell.angle_beta   90.00
_cell.angle_gamma   90.00
#
_symmetry.space_group_name_H-M   'P 1'
#
loop_
_entity.id
_entity.type
_entity.pdbx_description
1 polymer ?
#
loop_
_entity_poly.entity_id
_entity_poly.type
_entity_poly.pdbx_seq_one_letter_code
_entity_poly.pdbx_strand_id
1 'polypeptide(L)'
;MIRRPPRSTPKPSSAASDVYKRQNLEDFRTNLQNRYIVTDPLFNPKWSWAIENASAALVETIQIAILASILGCFIALPLSFYASRATNKNSYSYFLYKSFLNLVRTIPDLFWAMMFTVAVGLGPFAGVLALIMFSLAIMGKLLSETIDSIDPGPMEAAKATGSSHNQAIFTSALPQVLPNFTAYFLYIFELCIRASVILGLVGAGGVGRIIETQRIFLRFDRISPIVVLILVVVIGIEQFSVWLRRKIL
;
A
#
# COMPACT_ATOMS: atom_id res chain seq x y z
N MET A 1 -48.27 24.43 -48.90
CA MET A 1 -47.33 23.28 -49.04
C MET A 1 -46.12 23.52 -48.16
N ILE A 2 -46.12 22.92 -46.97
CA ILE A 2 -44.99 23.06 -46.01
C ILE A 2 -43.99 21.92 -46.31
N ARG A 3 -42.81 22.26 -46.83
CA ARG A 3 -41.70 21.29 -47.02
C ARG A 3 -41.17 20.81 -45.65
N ARG A 4 -41.26 19.51 -45.42
CA ARG A 4 -40.61 18.87 -44.25
C ARG A 4 -39.07 19.03 -44.37
N PRO A 5 -38.37 19.31 -43.29
CA PRO A 5 -36.91 19.35 -43.31
C PRO A 5 -36.34 17.95 -43.59
N PRO A 6 -35.15 17.85 -44.21
CA PRO A 6 -34.54 16.57 -44.51
C PRO A 6 -34.20 15.81 -43.24
N ARG A 7 -34.46 14.49 -43.24
CA ARG A 7 -34.23 13.55 -42.15
C ARG A 7 -32.72 13.46 -41.81
N SER A 8 -32.45 13.83 -40.57
CA SER A 8 -31.41 13.35 -39.71
C SER A 8 -30.06 12.94 -40.32
N THR A 9 -29.09 13.79 -40.16
CA THR A 9 -27.69 13.39 -39.95
C THR A 9 -27.59 12.32 -38.85
N PRO A 10 -26.74 11.29 -38.99
CA PRO A 10 -26.56 10.27 -37.96
C PRO A 10 -26.27 10.94 -36.64
N LYS A 11 -26.87 10.46 -35.55
CA LYS A 11 -26.66 11.01 -34.21
C LYS A 11 -25.14 11.06 -33.91
N PRO A 12 -24.62 12.17 -33.40
CA PRO A 12 -23.17 12.33 -33.10
C PRO A 12 -22.60 11.19 -32.24
N SER A 13 -23.45 10.54 -31.44
CA SER A 13 -23.09 9.39 -30.60
C SER A 13 -22.75 8.11 -31.37
N SER A 14 -23.35 7.86 -32.55
CA SER A 14 -23.03 6.66 -33.33
C SER A 14 -21.74 6.84 -34.13
N ALA A 15 -21.53 8.02 -34.72
CA ALA A 15 -20.27 8.34 -35.40
C ALA A 15 -19.08 8.35 -34.44
N ALA A 16 -19.21 8.92 -33.22
CA ALA A 16 -18.18 8.90 -32.20
C ALA A 16 -17.91 7.46 -31.73
N SER A 17 -18.94 6.63 -31.57
CA SER A 17 -18.78 5.21 -31.19
C SER A 17 -18.04 4.40 -32.26
N ASP A 18 -18.33 4.66 -33.54
CA ASP A 18 -17.68 3.95 -34.65
C ASP A 18 -16.23 4.39 -34.85
N VAL A 19 -15.92 5.67 -34.64
CA VAL A 19 -14.54 6.19 -34.62
C VAL A 19 -13.75 5.58 -33.44
N TYR A 20 -14.35 5.55 -32.24
CA TYR A 20 -13.71 4.96 -31.06
C TYR A 20 -13.46 3.45 -31.21
N LYS A 21 -14.40 2.70 -31.81
CA LYS A 21 -14.19 1.27 -32.09
C LYS A 21 -13.12 1.03 -33.15
N ARG A 22 -13.06 1.86 -34.19
CA ARG A 22 -12.00 1.72 -35.21
C ARG A 22 -10.63 2.07 -34.68
N GLN A 23 -10.49 3.14 -33.89
CA GLN A 23 -9.24 3.50 -33.23
C GLN A 23 -8.76 2.35 -32.32
N ASN A 24 -9.63 1.78 -31.49
CA ASN A 24 -9.25 0.66 -30.63
C ASN A 24 -8.80 -0.58 -31.42
N LEU A 25 -9.38 -0.86 -32.58
CA LEU A 25 -8.97 -1.99 -33.42
C LEU A 25 -7.65 -1.73 -34.15
N GLU A 26 -7.44 -0.52 -34.63
CA GLU A 26 -6.18 -0.11 -35.27
C GLU A 26 -5.04 -0.04 -34.26
N ASP A 27 -5.28 0.54 -33.08
CA ASP A 27 -4.32 0.57 -31.98
C ASP A 27 -3.97 -0.84 -31.49
N PHE A 28 -4.97 -1.72 -31.36
CA PHE A 28 -4.74 -3.12 -31.02
C PHE A 28 -3.92 -3.86 -32.09
N ARG A 29 -4.22 -3.63 -33.38
CA ARG A 29 -3.49 -4.23 -34.49
C ARG A 29 -2.05 -3.70 -34.57
N THR A 30 -1.85 -2.42 -34.37
CA THR A 30 -0.54 -1.75 -34.32
C THR A 30 0.27 -2.25 -33.12
N ASN A 31 -0.37 -2.41 -31.95
CA ASN A 31 0.26 -2.96 -30.76
C ASN A 31 0.64 -4.43 -30.95
N LEU A 32 -0.18 -5.23 -31.64
CA LEU A 32 0.19 -6.61 -32.02
C LEU A 32 1.37 -6.65 -33.00
N GLN A 33 1.46 -5.71 -33.93
CA GLN A 33 2.62 -5.60 -34.82
C GLN A 33 3.88 -5.14 -34.10
N ASN A 34 3.72 -4.25 -33.10
CA ASN A 34 4.83 -3.74 -32.29
C ASN A 34 5.19 -4.65 -31.09
N ARG A 35 4.57 -5.85 -30.99
CA ARG A 35 4.86 -6.81 -29.93
C ARG A 35 6.36 -7.12 -29.77
N TYR A 36 7.14 -7.08 -30.86
CA TYR A 36 8.57 -7.29 -30.83
C TYR A 36 9.33 -6.26 -29.99
N ILE A 37 8.80 -5.04 -29.83
CA ILE A 37 9.42 -4.01 -28.99
C ILE A 37 9.35 -4.40 -27.51
N VAL A 38 8.33 -5.14 -27.11
CA VAL A 38 8.08 -5.52 -25.71
C VAL A 38 8.46 -7.00 -25.47
N THR A 39 8.04 -7.92 -26.34
CA THR A 39 8.21 -9.35 -26.12
C THR A 39 9.63 -9.83 -26.27
N ASP A 40 10.34 -9.43 -27.33
CA ASP A 40 11.71 -9.87 -27.54
C ASP A 40 12.69 -9.40 -26.44
N PRO A 41 12.66 -8.12 -26.01
CA PRO A 41 13.42 -7.68 -24.86
C PRO A 41 13.05 -8.35 -23.55
N LEU A 42 11.78 -8.74 -23.34
CA LEU A 42 11.36 -9.46 -22.13
C LEU A 42 11.95 -10.85 -22.04
N PHE A 43 12.13 -11.56 -23.19
CA PHE A 43 12.71 -12.88 -23.24
C PHE A 43 14.25 -12.89 -23.31
N ASN A 44 14.88 -11.72 -23.56
CA ASN A 44 16.33 -11.55 -23.53
C ASN A 44 16.78 -10.64 -22.39
N PRO A 45 16.63 -11.04 -21.12
CA PRO A 45 16.88 -10.21 -19.95
C PRO A 45 18.37 -9.94 -19.74
N LYS A 46 18.73 -8.68 -19.47
CA LYS A 46 20.09 -8.26 -19.11
C LYS A 46 20.34 -8.40 -17.61
N TRP A 47 20.60 -9.63 -17.14
CA TRP A 47 20.80 -9.95 -15.74
C TRP A 47 21.97 -9.21 -15.09
N SER A 48 23.11 -9.12 -15.76
CA SER A 48 24.30 -8.41 -15.24
C SER A 48 23.97 -6.97 -14.88
N TRP A 49 23.31 -6.28 -15.81
CA TRP A 49 22.90 -4.89 -15.59
C TRP A 49 21.89 -4.76 -14.45
N ALA A 50 20.92 -5.67 -14.37
CA ALA A 50 19.89 -5.63 -13.32
C ALA A 50 20.50 -5.86 -11.93
N ILE A 51 21.36 -6.84 -11.77
CA ILE A 51 22.02 -7.14 -10.49
C ILE A 51 22.87 -5.95 -10.04
N GLU A 52 23.64 -5.35 -10.95
CA GLU A 52 24.52 -4.23 -10.63
C GLU A 52 23.76 -2.96 -10.24
N ASN A 53 22.67 -2.63 -10.97
CA ASN A 53 21.98 -1.35 -10.81
C ASN A 53 20.75 -1.42 -9.91
N ALA A 54 20.05 -2.58 -9.82
CA ALA A 54 18.83 -2.70 -9.04
C ALA A 54 19.09 -3.17 -7.60
N SER A 55 20.24 -3.76 -7.29
CA SER A 55 20.53 -4.28 -5.94
C SER A 55 20.46 -3.18 -4.86
N ALA A 56 21.10 -2.05 -5.09
CA ALA A 56 21.06 -0.91 -4.17
C ALA A 56 19.63 -0.36 -4.00
N ALA A 57 18.87 -0.26 -5.08
CA ALA A 57 17.49 0.22 -5.04
C ALA A 57 16.53 -0.80 -4.39
N LEU A 58 16.81 -2.09 -4.47
CA LEU A 58 16.07 -3.12 -3.71
C LEU A 58 16.30 -2.97 -2.22
N VAL A 59 17.54 -2.74 -1.79
CA VAL A 59 17.88 -2.45 -0.39
C VAL A 59 17.16 -1.18 0.07
N GLU A 60 17.19 -0.10 -0.71
CA GLU A 60 16.44 1.12 -0.43
C GLU A 60 14.93 0.86 -0.26
N THR A 61 14.34 0.04 -1.14
CA THR A 61 12.92 -0.36 -1.04
C THR A 61 12.61 -1.06 0.28
N ILE A 62 13.47 -1.99 0.71
CA ILE A 62 13.33 -2.70 1.99
C ILE A 62 13.49 -1.74 3.17
N GLN A 63 14.45 -0.82 3.12
CA GLN A 63 14.66 0.19 4.17
C GLN A 63 13.45 1.11 4.32
N ILE A 64 12.89 1.60 3.19
CA ILE A 64 11.66 2.39 3.18
C ILE A 64 10.52 1.62 3.85
N ALA A 65 10.32 0.34 3.48
CA ALA A 65 9.26 -0.49 4.02
C ALA A 65 9.43 -0.77 5.54
N ILE A 66 10.66 -1.04 6.00
CA ILE A 66 10.97 -1.25 7.42
C ILE A 66 10.66 0.03 8.22
N LEU A 67 11.22 1.16 7.82
CA LEU A 67 11.03 2.42 8.54
C LEU A 67 9.55 2.81 8.59
N ALA A 68 8.86 2.72 7.48
CA ALA A 68 7.45 3.09 7.39
C ALA A 68 6.55 2.15 8.21
N SER A 69 6.76 0.84 8.15
CA SER A 69 5.97 -0.12 8.93
C SER A 69 6.21 0.04 10.43
N ILE A 70 7.45 0.21 10.87
CA ILE A 70 7.78 0.46 12.28
C ILE A 70 7.08 1.74 12.75
N LEU A 71 7.35 2.87 12.13
CA LEU A 71 6.80 4.15 12.57
C LEU A 71 5.27 4.19 12.49
N GLY A 72 4.69 3.71 11.39
CA GLY A 72 3.24 3.69 11.19
C GLY A 72 2.52 2.79 12.19
N CYS A 73 3.02 1.59 12.44
CA CYS A 73 2.42 0.66 13.39
C CYS A 73 2.57 1.12 14.85
N PHE A 74 3.72 1.69 15.23
CA PHE A 74 3.92 2.22 16.57
C PHE A 74 3.04 3.45 16.85
N ILE A 75 2.84 4.33 15.88
CA ILE A 75 1.91 5.45 15.99
C ILE A 75 0.46 4.94 16.05
N ALA A 76 0.12 3.92 15.28
CA ALA A 76 -1.21 3.32 15.26
C ALA A 76 -1.59 2.66 16.59
N LEU A 77 -0.63 2.12 17.34
CA LEU A 77 -0.88 1.40 18.58
C LEU A 77 -1.65 2.24 19.60
N PRO A 78 -1.18 3.41 20.06
CA PRO A 78 -1.95 4.23 20.99
C PRO A 78 -3.26 4.75 20.38
N LEU A 79 -3.26 5.11 19.11
CA LEU A 79 -4.48 5.58 18.43
C LEU A 79 -5.57 4.51 18.40
N SER A 80 -5.20 3.23 18.28
CA SER A 80 -6.14 2.11 18.28
C SER A 80 -6.84 1.93 19.62
N PHE A 81 -6.12 2.13 20.75
CA PHE A 81 -6.73 2.12 22.08
C PHE A 81 -7.74 3.25 22.27
N TYR A 82 -7.47 4.45 21.73
CA TYR A 82 -8.43 5.55 21.75
C TYR A 82 -9.60 5.32 20.77
N ALA A 83 -9.40 4.58 19.70
CA ALA A 83 -10.41 4.25 18.70
C ALA A 83 -11.22 2.97 19.01
N SER A 84 -11.05 2.37 20.18
CA SER A 84 -11.80 1.18 20.66
C SER A 84 -12.78 1.56 21.76
N ARG A 85 -13.98 0.93 21.75
CA ARG A 85 -15.00 1.10 22.80
C ARG A 85 -14.66 0.34 24.09
N ALA A 86 -13.91 -0.74 23.98
CA ALA A 86 -13.49 -1.52 25.15
C ALA A 86 -12.58 -0.71 26.09
N THR A 87 -11.77 0.17 25.54
CA THR A 87 -10.77 0.95 26.29
C THR A 87 -11.12 2.43 26.44
N ASN A 88 -11.84 3.04 25.51
CA ASN A 88 -12.18 4.46 25.54
C ASN A 88 -13.64 4.69 25.95
N LYS A 89 -13.84 5.17 27.16
CA LYS A 89 -15.19 5.47 27.71
C LYS A 89 -15.78 6.78 27.16
N ASN A 90 -14.93 7.71 26.67
CA ASN A 90 -15.39 8.99 26.15
C ASN A 90 -15.87 8.82 24.69
N SER A 91 -17.18 8.92 24.49
CA SER A 91 -17.84 8.72 23.20
C SER A 91 -17.35 9.73 22.14
N TYR A 92 -17.06 10.97 22.52
CA TYR A 92 -16.54 11.99 21.60
C TYR A 92 -15.10 11.66 21.13
N SER A 93 -14.22 11.30 22.07
CA SER A 93 -12.86 10.88 21.79
C SER A 93 -12.84 9.63 20.90
N TYR A 94 -13.64 8.60 21.24
CA TYR A 94 -13.80 7.41 20.42
C TYR A 94 -14.21 7.76 18.99
N PHE A 95 -15.24 8.58 18.80
CA PHE A 95 -15.73 8.97 17.48
C PHE A 95 -14.66 9.72 16.68
N LEU A 96 -13.92 10.63 17.32
CA LEU A 96 -12.86 11.41 16.69
C LEU A 96 -11.74 10.50 16.15
N TYR A 97 -11.18 9.62 17.00
CA TYR A 97 -10.07 8.75 16.59
C TYR A 97 -10.52 7.70 15.59
N LYS A 98 -11.70 7.11 15.75
CA LYS A 98 -12.27 6.16 14.80
C LYS A 98 -12.52 6.78 13.43
N SER A 99 -13.08 8.00 13.40
CA SER A 99 -13.31 8.74 12.16
C SER A 99 -11.99 9.14 11.50
N PHE A 100 -11.00 9.56 12.28
CA PHE A 100 -9.68 9.89 11.76
C PHE A 100 -9.03 8.68 11.07
N LEU A 101 -8.99 7.52 11.73
CA LEU A 101 -8.43 6.30 11.14
C LEU A 101 -9.19 5.86 9.88
N ASN A 102 -10.51 5.98 9.89
CA ASN A 102 -11.32 5.69 8.71
C ASN A 102 -11.05 6.65 7.57
N LEU A 103 -10.92 7.96 7.85
CA LEU A 103 -10.59 8.98 6.85
C LEU A 103 -9.24 8.69 6.18
N VAL A 104 -8.20 8.44 6.98
CA VAL A 104 -6.86 8.11 6.45
C VAL A 104 -6.91 6.89 5.54
N ARG A 105 -7.72 5.89 5.89
CA ARG A 105 -7.87 4.65 5.11
C ARG A 105 -8.65 4.83 3.80
N THR A 106 -9.55 5.82 3.72
CA THR A 106 -10.31 6.07 2.47
C THR A 106 -9.46 6.69 1.36
N ILE A 107 -8.34 7.30 1.73
CA ILE A 107 -7.42 7.90 0.77
C ILE A 107 -6.50 6.79 0.23
N PRO A 108 -6.44 6.58 -1.10
CA PRO A 108 -5.54 5.60 -1.70
C PRO A 108 -4.07 5.90 -1.38
N ASP A 109 -3.29 4.83 -1.19
CA ASP A 109 -1.84 4.90 -0.90
C ASP A 109 -1.05 5.70 -1.94
N LEU A 110 -1.38 5.52 -3.22
CA LEU A 110 -0.78 6.26 -4.32
C LEU A 110 -1.02 7.78 -4.20
N PHE A 111 -2.20 8.18 -3.71
CA PHE A 111 -2.52 9.59 -3.50
C PHE A 111 -1.64 10.20 -2.40
N TRP A 112 -1.43 9.47 -1.28
CA TRP A 112 -0.49 9.87 -0.24
C TRP A 112 0.92 10.06 -0.80
N ALA A 113 1.39 9.13 -1.64
CA ALA A 113 2.70 9.25 -2.27
C ALA A 113 2.82 10.49 -3.15
N MET A 114 1.83 10.75 -3.99
CA MET A 114 1.81 11.94 -4.86
C MET A 114 1.78 13.24 -4.04
N MET A 115 0.97 13.28 -2.98
CA MET A 115 0.89 14.44 -2.11
C MET A 115 2.22 14.73 -1.40
N PHE A 116 2.87 13.69 -0.85
CA PHE A 116 4.16 13.88 -0.19
C PHE A 116 5.29 14.16 -1.18
N THR A 117 5.28 13.61 -2.40
CA THR A 117 6.28 13.97 -3.42
C THR A 117 6.18 15.43 -3.84
N VAL A 118 4.98 16.00 -3.86
CA VAL A 118 4.79 17.45 -4.12
C VAL A 118 5.24 18.28 -2.92
N ALA A 119 4.99 17.82 -1.70
CA ALA A 119 5.29 18.59 -0.48
C ALA A 119 6.78 18.60 -0.11
N VAL A 120 7.47 17.47 -0.21
CA VAL A 120 8.86 17.29 0.26
C VAL A 120 9.86 16.98 -0.86
N GLY A 121 9.38 16.86 -2.09
CA GLY A 121 10.19 16.49 -3.25
C GLY A 121 10.21 15.00 -3.54
N LEU A 122 10.70 14.65 -4.74
CA LEU A 122 10.86 13.27 -5.17
C LEU A 122 11.96 12.58 -4.35
N GLY A 123 11.71 11.37 -3.88
CA GLY A 123 12.73 10.58 -3.18
C GLY A 123 12.20 9.64 -2.12
N PRO A 124 13.10 8.89 -1.46
CA PRO A 124 12.75 7.88 -0.45
C PRO A 124 11.97 8.43 0.74
N PHE A 125 12.21 9.68 1.12
CA PHE A 125 11.55 10.31 2.25
C PHE A 125 10.03 10.48 2.01
N ALA A 126 9.64 10.89 0.79
CA ALA A 126 8.22 10.94 0.41
C ALA A 126 7.58 9.54 0.47
N GLY A 127 8.30 8.51 0.03
CA GLY A 127 7.86 7.11 0.12
C GLY A 127 7.65 6.64 1.54
N VAL A 128 8.57 6.95 2.45
CA VAL A 128 8.42 6.62 3.88
C VAL A 128 7.19 7.29 4.47
N LEU A 129 6.97 8.59 4.23
CA LEU A 129 5.79 9.30 4.74
C LEU A 129 4.47 8.71 4.22
N ALA A 130 4.41 8.39 2.92
CA ALA A 130 3.23 7.77 2.33
C ALA A 130 2.93 6.40 2.96
N LEU A 131 3.95 5.56 3.12
CA LEU A 131 3.80 4.25 3.73
C LEU A 131 3.54 4.30 5.25
N ILE A 132 3.97 5.35 5.96
CA ILE A 132 3.55 5.57 7.35
C ILE A 132 2.03 5.77 7.42
N MET A 133 1.46 6.61 6.55
CA MET A 133 0.01 6.81 6.51
C MET A 133 -0.74 5.52 6.15
N PHE A 134 -0.22 4.76 5.19
CA PHE A 134 -0.74 3.46 4.80
C PHE A 134 -0.71 2.46 5.98
N SER A 135 0.42 2.30 6.63
CA SER A 135 0.62 1.39 7.78
C SER A 135 -0.27 1.77 8.97
N LEU A 136 -0.34 3.07 9.28
CA LEU A 136 -1.16 3.62 10.34
C LEU A 136 -2.64 3.32 10.10
N ALA A 137 -3.12 3.49 8.87
CA ALA A 137 -4.52 3.27 8.51
C ALA A 137 -4.92 1.79 8.67
N ILE A 138 -4.09 0.87 8.20
CA ILE A 138 -4.37 -0.57 8.25
C ILE A 138 -4.22 -1.08 9.70
N MET A 139 -3.10 -0.80 10.35
CA MET A 139 -2.84 -1.22 11.73
C MET A 139 -3.91 -0.66 12.68
N GLY A 140 -4.21 0.63 12.57
CA GLY A 140 -5.19 1.30 13.41
C GLY A 140 -6.58 0.66 13.33
N LYS A 141 -7.00 0.27 12.13
CA LYS A 141 -8.26 -0.42 11.91
C LYS A 141 -8.25 -1.83 12.51
N LEU A 142 -7.29 -2.67 12.10
CA LEU A 142 -7.21 -4.06 12.56
C LEU A 142 -7.06 -4.14 14.08
N LEU A 143 -6.17 -3.33 14.64
CA LEU A 143 -5.89 -3.37 16.07
C LEU A 143 -7.07 -2.84 16.90
N SER A 144 -7.75 -1.77 16.45
CA SER A 144 -8.93 -1.27 17.18
C SER A 144 -10.08 -2.30 17.23
N GLU A 145 -10.26 -3.10 16.17
CA GLU A 145 -11.25 -4.18 16.14
C GLU A 145 -10.83 -5.37 17.03
N THR A 146 -9.53 -5.66 17.05
CA THR A 146 -8.99 -6.68 17.98
C THR A 146 -9.18 -6.24 19.44
N ILE A 147 -8.91 -4.97 19.78
CA ILE A 147 -9.12 -4.43 21.13
C ILE A 147 -10.59 -4.47 21.51
N ASP A 148 -11.51 -4.23 20.57
CA ASP A 148 -12.95 -4.34 20.83
C ASP A 148 -13.41 -5.80 21.13
N SER A 149 -12.60 -6.80 20.78
CA SER A 149 -12.91 -8.25 20.94
C SER A 149 -12.13 -8.94 22.07
N ILE A 150 -11.31 -8.23 22.86
CA ILE A 150 -10.58 -8.84 23.99
C ILE A 150 -11.51 -9.28 25.12
N ASP A 151 -11.06 -10.22 25.95
CA ASP A 151 -11.74 -10.60 27.17
C ASP A 151 -11.76 -9.43 28.17
N PRO A 152 -12.95 -8.96 28.61
CA PRO A 152 -13.08 -7.89 29.59
C PRO A 152 -12.67 -8.29 31.00
N GLY A 153 -12.71 -9.59 31.33
CA GLY A 153 -12.49 -10.12 32.69
C GLY A 153 -11.19 -9.64 33.33
N PRO A 154 -10.03 -9.78 32.70
CA PRO A 154 -8.75 -9.30 33.28
C PRO A 154 -8.72 -7.80 33.54
N MET A 155 -9.41 -7.00 32.68
CA MET A 155 -9.47 -5.56 32.85
C MET A 155 -10.42 -5.15 33.98
N GLU A 156 -11.52 -5.90 34.19
CA GLU A 156 -12.44 -5.72 35.32
C GLU A 156 -11.78 -6.12 36.65
N ALA A 157 -11.07 -7.25 36.67
CA ALA A 157 -10.29 -7.68 37.83
C ALA A 157 -9.23 -6.66 38.27
N ALA A 158 -8.48 -6.09 37.32
CA ALA A 158 -7.50 -5.04 37.59
C ALA A 158 -8.18 -3.78 38.20
N LYS A 159 -9.35 -3.39 37.69
CA LYS A 159 -10.10 -2.27 38.28
C LYS A 159 -10.64 -2.58 39.68
N ALA A 160 -11.09 -3.81 39.94
CA ALA A 160 -11.57 -4.25 41.25
C ALA A 160 -10.47 -4.19 42.33
N THR A 161 -9.21 -4.37 41.95
CA THR A 161 -8.04 -4.21 42.84
C THR A 161 -7.58 -2.75 43.01
N GLY A 162 -8.32 -1.78 42.45
CA GLY A 162 -8.02 -0.33 42.62
C GLY A 162 -7.12 0.26 41.55
N SER A 163 -6.82 -0.47 40.46
CA SER A 163 -6.05 0.07 39.35
C SER A 163 -6.76 1.21 38.64
N SER A 164 -6.04 2.29 38.31
CA SER A 164 -6.57 3.32 37.42
C SER A 164 -6.88 2.74 36.03
N HIS A 165 -7.74 3.44 35.27
CA HIS A 165 -8.13 3.00 33.93
C HIS A 165 -6.95 2.75 32.98
N ASN A 166 -5.97 3.65 32.99
CA ASN A 166 -4.76 3.51 32.17
C ASN A 166 -3.89 2.34 32.64
N GLN A 167 -3.75 2.14 33.95
CA GLN A 167 -3.03 0.98 34.49
C GLN A 167 -3.71 -0.32 34.05
N ALA A 168 -5.03 -0.43 34.13
CA ALA A 168 -5.76 -1.59 33.67
C ALA A 168 -5.56 -1.86 32.16
N ILE A 169 -5.47 -0.82 31.31
CA ILE A 169 -5.13 -0.97 29.91
C ILE A 169 -3.73 -1.56 29.72
N PHE A 170 -2.72 -1.01 30.38
CA PHE A 170 -1.33 -1.48 30.24
C PHE A 170 -1.11 -2.88 30.80
N THR A 171 -1.74 -3.23 31.93
CA THR A 171 -1.51 -4.53 32.61
C THR A 171 -2.40 -5.65 32.06
N SER A 172 -3.55 -5.33 31.50
CA SER A 172 -4.54 -6.34 31.12
C SER A 172 -4.90 -6.33 29.63
N ALA A 173 -5.18 -5.17 29.03
CA ALA A 173 -5.57 -5.11 27.63
C ALA A 173 -4.36 -5.24 26.69
N LEU A 174 -3.28 -4.50 26.93
CA LEU A 174 -2.09 -4.49 26.07
C LEU A 174 -1.46 -5.88 25.93
N PRO A 175 -1.25 -6.70 27.00
CA PRO A 175 -0.72 -8.06 26.86
C PRO A 175 -1.59 -8.99 26.01
N GLN A 176 -2.92 -8.84 26.05
CA GLN A 176 -3.84 -9.64 25.23
C GLN A 176 -3.74 -9.29 23.74
N VAL A 177 -3.44 -8.03 23.43
CA VAL A 177 -3.40 -7.49 22.06
C VAL A 177 -2.02 -7.68 21.42
N LEU A 178 -0.95 -7.79 22.21
CA LEU A 178 0.44 -7.81 21.75
C LEU A 178 0.76 -8.94 20.74
N PRO A 179 0.26 -10.19 20.90
CA PRO A 179 0.46 -11.23 19.91
C PRO A 179 -0.16 -10.87 18.55
N ASN A 180 -1.40 -10.35 18.55
CA ASN A 180 -2.08 -9.91 17.33
C ASN A 180 -1.36 -8.70 16.71
N PHE A 181 -0.89 -7.74 17.52
CA PHE A 181 -0.08 -6.62 17.05
C PHE A 181 1.14 -7.10 16.29
N THR A 182 1.87 -8.07 16.83
CA THR A 182 3.07 -8.62 16.17
C THR A 182 2.72 -9.31 14.84
N ALA A 183 1.62 -10.06 14.80
CA ALA A 183 1.16 -10.71 13.59
C ALA A 183 0.75 -9.70 12.51
N TYR A 184 0.03 -8.63 12.90
CA TYR A 184 -0.36 -7.56 11.99
C TYR A 184 0.83 -6.72 11.53
N PHE A 185 1.81 -6.48 12.40
CA PHE A 185 3.04 -5.78 12.04
C PHE A 185 3.78 -6.50 10.91
N LEU A 186 3.98 -7.81 11.02
CA LEU A 186 4.63 -8.61 9.98
C LEU A 186 3.83 -8.59 8.67
N TYR A 187 2.51 -8.65 8.75
CA TYR A 187 1.63 -8.55 7.59
C TYR A 187 1.73 -7.19 6.91
N ILE A 188 1.71 -6.10 7.68
CA ILE A 188 1.80 -4.73 7.15
C ILE A 188 3.19 -4.48 6.56
N PHE A 189 4.24 -4.98 7.18
CA PHE A 189 5.59 -4.91 6.64
C PHE A 189 5.68 -5.54 5.23
N GLU A 190 5.10 -6.73 5.06
CA GLU A 190 5.02 -7.40 3.76
C GLU A 190 4.23 -6.56 2.73
N LEU A 191 3.10 -5.98 3.15
CA LEU A 191 2.33 -5.07 2.29
C LEU A 191 3.13 -3.82 1.91
N CYS A 192 3.88 -3.23 2.84
CA CYS A 192 4.72 -2.05 2.59
C CYS A 192 5.79 -2.30 1.54
N ILE A 193 6.39 -3.49 1.49
CA ILE A 193 7.38 -3.82 0.46
C ILE A 193 6.74 -3.80 -0.93
N ARG A 194 5.58 -4.41 -1.10
CA ARG A 194 4.86 -4.43 -2.37
C ARG A 194 4.41 -3.02 -2.76
N ALA A 195 3.84 -2.29 -1.81
CA ALA A 195 3.39 -0.91 -2.03
C ALA A 195 4.57 0.02 -2.38
N SER A 196 5.73 -0.11 -1.74
CA SER A 196 6.92 0.68 -2.02
C SER A 196 7.37 0.60 -3.47
N VAL A 197 7.26 -0.58 -4.11
CA VAL A 197 7.57 -0.75 -5.53
C VAL A 197 6.63 0.09 -6.40
N ILE A 198 5.33 0.07 -6.09
CA ILE A 198 4.32 0.84 -6.83
C ILE A 198 4.51 2.34 -6.61
N LEU A 199 4.73 2.77 -5.36
CA LEU A 199 4.95 4.18 -5.02
C LEU A 199 6.24 4.72 -5.64
N GLY A 200 7.24 3.87 -5.85
CA GLY A 200 8.46 4.22 -6.56
C GLY A 200 8.22 4.66 -8.01
N LEU A 201 7.16 4.17 -8.67
CA LEU A 201 6.77 4.60 -10.03
C LEU A 201 6.35 6.08 -10.07
N VAL A 202 5.85 6.63 -8.97
CA VAL A 202 5.48 8.06 -8.86
C VAL A 202 6.59 8.90 -8.19
N GLY A 203 7.80 8.36 -8.12
CA GLY A 203 8.96 9.09 -7.64
C GLY A 203 9.22 9.00 -6.12
N ALA A 204 8.56 8.08 -5.42
CA ALA A 204 8.75 7.85 -3.99
C ALA A 204 9.99 6.98 -3.64
N GLY A 205 10.99 6.93 -4.51
CA GLY A 205 12.25 6.21 -4.28
C GLY A 205 12.21 4.71 -4.58
N GLY A 206 13.28 4.00 -4.21
CA GLY A 206 13.40 2.56 -4.34
C GLY A 206 13.46 2.04 -5.79
N VAL A 207 13.26 0.74 -5.91
CA VAL A 207 13.38 0.02 -7.20
C VAL A 207 12.32 0.45 -8.23
N GLY A 208 11.16 0.92 -7.79
CA GLY A 208 10.10 1.40 -8.70
C GLY A 208 10.56 2.58 -9.56
N ARG A 209 11.41 3.47 -9.03
CA ARG A 209 12.00 4.58 -9.78
C ARG A 209 12.89 4.09 -10.93
N ILE A 210 13.64 3.01 -10.73
CA ILE A 210 14.46 2.43 -11.80
C ILE A 210 13.57 1.83 -12.88
N ILE A 211 12.53 1.08 -12.50
CA ILE A 211 11.55 0.52 -13.44
C ILE A 211 10.94 1.63 -14.28
N GLU A 212 10.48 2.72 -13.66
CA GLU A 212 9.87 3.86 -14.36
C GLU A 212 10.84 4.51 -15.35
N THR A 213 12.10 4.71 -14.94
CA THR A 213 13.13 5.25 -15.82
C THR A 213 13.35 4.34 -17.04
N GLN A 214 13.48 3.02 -16.83
CA GLN A 214 13.67 2.09 -17.95
C GLN A 214 12.41 1.99 -18.84
N ARG A 215 11.21 2.14 -18.26
CA ARG A 215 9.93 2.16 -18.97
C ARG A 215 9.83 3.35 -19.93
N ILE A 216 10.21 4.55 -19.47
CA ILE A 216 10.22 5.76 -20.30
C ILE A 216 11.16 5.57 -21.53
N PHE A 217 12.29 4.88 -21.35
CA PHE A 217 13.23 4.58 -22.42
C PHE A 217 12.91 3.30 -23.21
N LEU A 218 11.75 2.65 -22.96
CA LEU A 218 11.29 1.41 -23.59
C LEU A 218 12.31 0.25 -23.49
N ARG A 219 13.12 0.21 -22.44
CA ARG A 219 14.15 -0.80 -22.21
C ARG A 219 13.60 -1.99 -21.41
N PHE A 220 12.72 -2.75 -22.04
CA PHE A 220 12.06 -3.89 -21.40
C PHE A 220 13.03 -5.04 -21.09
N ASP A 221 14.16 -5.13 -21.79
CA ASP A 221 15.28 -6.04 -21.54
C ASP A 221 15.93 -5.85 -20.15
N ARG A 222 15.77 -4.64 -19.54
CA ARG A 222 16.22 -4.31 -18.20
C ARG A 222 15.12 -4.41 -17.15
N ILE A 223 13.88 -4.16 -17.54
CA ILE A 223 12.72 -4.23 -16.63
C ILE A 223 12.45 -5.70 -16.24
N SER A 224 12.48 -6.60 -17.20
CA SER A 224 12.16 -8.03 -16.99
C SER A 224 12.99 -8.65 -15.86
N PRO A 225 14.32 -8.56 -15.81
CA PRO A 225 15.10 -9.15 -14.72
C PRO A 225 14.90 -8.43 -13.39
N ILE A 226 14.61 -7.09 -13.38
CA ILE A 226 14.29 -6.37 -12.15
C ILE A 226 13.00 -6.90 -11.54
N VAL A 227 11.96 -7.13 -12.36
CA VAL A 227 10.67 -7.68 -11.88
C VAL A 227 10.86 -9.06 -11.27
N VAL A 228 11.68 -9.91 -11.88
CA VAL A 228 12.00 -11.24 -11.32
C VAL A 228 12.76 -11.12 -10.00
N LEU A 229 13.74 -10.21 -9.89
CA LEU A 229 14.46 -9.96 -8.64
C LEU A 229 13.53 -9.51 -7.52
N ILE A 230 12.60 -8.58 -7.82
CA ILE A 230 11.58 -8.14 -6.86
C ILE A 230 10.73 -9.33 -6.40
N LEU A 231 10.28 -10.17 -7.34
CA LEU A 231 9.46 -11.34 -7.04
C LEU A 231 10.19 -12.31 -6.10
N VAL A 232 11.46 -12.59 -6.35
CA VAL A 232 12.28 -13.45 -5.48
C VAL A 232 12.42 -12.85 -4.09
N VAL A 233 12.69 -11.56 -3.99
CA VAL A 233 12.82 -10.84 -2.70
C VAL A 233 11.49 -10.87 -1.94
N VAL A 234 10.37 -10.56 -2.60
CA VAL A 234 9.03 -10.55 -1.98
C VAL A 234 8.66 -11.93 -1.47
N ILE A 235 8.85 -13.00 -2.28
CA ILE A 235 8.60 -14.39 -1.84
C ILE A 235 9.49 -14.76 -0.64
N GLY A 236 10.76 -14.38 -0.66
CA GLY A 236 11.68 -14.65 0.45
C GLY A 236 11.22 -14.00 1.74
N ILE A 237 10.79 -12.74 1.69
CA ILE A 237 10.29 -12.01 2.86
C ILE A 237 8.95 -12.57 3.34
N GLU A 238 8.05 -12.95 2.43
CA GLU A 238 6.79 -13.60 2.77
C GLU A 238 7.01 -14.91 3.51
N GLN A 239 7.88 -15.79 3.01
CA GLN A 239 8.22 -17.04 3.69
C GLN A 239 8.85 -16.81 5.06
N PHE A 240 9.75 -15.84 5.16
CA PHE A 240 10.35 -15.44 6.44
C PHE A 240 9.29 -14.94 7.44
N SER A 241 8.37 -14.09 6.98
CA SER A 241 7.26 -13.57 7.80
C SER A 241 6.31 -14.68 8.28
N VAL A 242 5.99 -15.65 7.41
CA VAL A 242 5.17 -16.82 7.75
C VAL A 242 5.88 -17.70 8.78
N TRP A 243 7.17 -17.97 8.59
CA TRP A 243 7.96 -18.75 9.54
C TRP A 243 8.03 -18.06 10.91
N LEU A 244 8.25 -16.76 10.94
CA LEU A 244 8.34 -15.99 12.17
C LEU A 244 6.99 -15.97 12.93
N ARG A 245 5.87 -15.77 12.21
CA ARG A 245 4.52 -15.82 12.79
C ARG A 245 4.22 -17.17 13.44
N ARG A 246 4.57 -18.30 12.81
CA ARG A 246 4.38 -19.64 13.36
C ARG A 246 5.20 -19.90 14.62
N LYS A 247 6.26 -19.15 14.85
CA LYS A 247 7.10 -19.30 16.03
C LYS A 247 6.67 -18.42 17.20
N ILE A 248 5.96 -17.32 16.93
CA ILE A 248 5.51 -16.35 17.92
C ILE A 248 4.07 -16.63 18.39
N LEU A 249 3.23 -17.13 17.52
CA LEU A 249 1.85 -17.53 17.77
C LEU A 249 1.75 -19.05 17.95
#